data_5b7a738902d44cde908f8d6dca8a5cb2
#
_entry.id   5b7a738902d44cde908f8d6dca8a5cb2
#
_cell.length_a   1.000
_cell.length_b   1.000
_cell.length_c   1.000
_cell.angle_alpha   90.00
_cell.angle_beta   90.00
_cell.angle_gamma   90.00
#
_symmetry.space_group_name_H-M   'P 1'
#
loop_
_entity.id
_entity.type
_entity.pdbx_description
1 polymer ?
#
loop_
_entity_poly.entity_id
_entity_poly.type
_entity_poly.pdbx_seq_one_letter_code
_entity_poly.pdbx_strand_id
1 'polypeptide(L)'
;MMSTSGEQFDYHGALVVIETQAGEIVFIHPPGAPAEAPASLPSNPCAPGEAPADGAARMAREMTGLEVAIVGEFVTFIQPGTPTGTMCAHGYLARVTGGSMLAQGPEGPVRAYPLHALPAIVPIRVANQRVLSAYLQTRSRPASS
;
A
#
# COMPACT_ATOMS: atom_id res chain seq x y z
N MET A 1 13.54 27.37 2.01
CA MET A 1 12.95 27.05 1.97
C MET A 1 12.28 26.79 1.91
N MET A 2 12.01 26.48 1.73
CA MET A 2 11.31 26.10 1.73
C MET A 2 10.91 25.27 1.46
N SER A 3 10.95 24.86 1.60
CA SER A 3 10.55 24.00 1.36
C SER A 3 9.77 23.43 1.03
N THR A 4 10.12 22.90 0.84
CA THR A 4 9.33 22.07 0.41
C THR A 4 8.11 22.48 0.59
N SER A 5 8.34 23.39 0.25
CA SER A 5 7.49 23.74 0.18
C SER A 5 6.60 24.15 1.14
N GLY A 6 6.84 24.43 2.10
CA GLY A 6 5.96 24.75 3.14
C GLY A 6 4.94 23.69 3.47
N GLU A 7 5.06 22.55 2.84
CA GLU A 7 4.20 21.44 3.18
C GLU A 7 4.59 20.87 4.52
N GLN A 8 3.59 20.68 5.36
CA GLN A 8 3.83 20.18 6.69
C GLN A 8 3.01 18.92 6.92
N PHE A 9 3.61 17.99 7.63
CA PHE A 9 2.95 16.75 7.96
C PHE A 9 3.46 16.25 9.31
N ASP A 10 2.69 15.36 9.90
CA ASP A 10 2.97 14.86 11.25
C ASP A 10 3.75 13.57 11.23
N TYR A 11 3.62 12.78 10.16
CA TYR A 11 4.29 11.49 10.09
C TYR A 11 4.35 10.99 8.66
N HIS A 12 5.24 10.00 8.43
CA HIS A 12 5.31 9.29 7.15
C HIS A 12 4.47 8.03 7.23
N GLY A 13 3.78 7.71 6.14
CA GLY A 13 3.07 6.46 5.99
C GLY A 13 3.50 5.77 4.71
N ALA A 14 3.55 4.45 4.73
CA ALA A 14 3.85 3.66 3.54
C ALA A 14 2.61 2.87 3.14
N LEU A 15 2.35 2.84 1.83
CA LEU A 15 1.27 2.08 1.23
C LEU A 15 1.89 1.23 0.13
N VAL A 16 1.61 -0.07 0.13
CA VAL A 16 2.39 -0.99 -0.68
C VAL A 16 1.49 -1.71 -1.67
N VAL A 17 1.82 -1.60 -2.95
CA VAL A 17 1.21 -2.42 -3.99
C VAL A 17 2.12 -3.63 -4.16
N ILE A 18 1.69 -4.78 -3.69
CA ILE A 18 2.47 -6.01 -3.74
C ILE A 18 2.00 -6.84 -4.92
N GLU A 19 2.90 -7.04 -5.89
CA GLU A 19 2.63 -7.92 -7.03
C GLU A 19 3.13 -9.31 -6.71
N THR A 20 2.26 -10.30 -6.87
CA THR A 20 2.64 -11.70 -6.75
C THR A 20 3.29 -12.17 -8.04
N GLN A 21 3.88 -13.37 -8.00
CA GLN A 21 4.48 -13.96 -9.20
C GLN A 21 3.45 -14.21 -10.28
N ALA A 22 2.18 -14.40 -9.89
CA ALA A 22 1.09 -14.58 -10.84
C ALA A 22 0.56 -13.24 -11.40
N GLY A 23 1.13 -12.12 -10.98
CA GLY A 23 0.69 -10.81 -11.46
C GLY A 23 -0.53 -10.27 -10.73
N GLU A 24 -0.87 -10.85 -9.60
CA GLU A 24 -2.00 -10.40 -8.79
C GLU A 24 -1.56 -9.41 -7.74
N ILE A 25 -2.51 -8.61 -7.26
CA ILE A 25 -2.24 -7.59 -6.24
C ILE A 25 -2.83 -8.03 -4.91
N VAL A 26 -2.06 -7.86 -3.84
CA VAL A 26 -2.42 -8.30 -2.50
C VAL A 26 -3.22 -7.22 -1.78
N PHE A 27 -4.34 -7.61 -1.19
CA PHE A 27 -5.21 -6.72 -0.40
C PHE A 27 -5.49 -7.34 0.96
N ILE A 28 -5.88 -6.48 1.90
CA ILE A 28 -6.28 -6.90 3.25
C ILE A 28 -7.71 -6.44 3.47
N HIS A 29 -8.58 -7.38 3.81
CA HIS A 29 -9.97 -7.07 4.12
C HIS A 29 -10.13 -6.79 5.61
N PRO A 30 -11.19 -6.05 6.01
CA PRO A 30 -11.48 -5.89 7.43
C PRO A 30 -11.69 -7.26 8.09
N PRO A 31 -11.35 -7.39 9.39
CA PRO A 31 -11.53 -8.66 10.09
C PRO A 31 -12.97 -9.15 9.99
N GLY A 32 -13.16 -10.44 9.68
CA GLY A 32 -14.45 -11.05 9.58
C GLY A 32 -15.25 -10.71 8.32
N ALA A 33 -14.67 -9.93 7.42
CA ALA A 33 -15.38 -9.51 6.21
C ALA A 33 -15.45 -10.63 5.18
N PRO A 34 -16.56 -10.68 4.39
CA PRO A 34 -16.62 -11.64 3.28
C PRO A 34 -15.67 -11.22 2.15
N ALA A 35 -15.43 -12.15 1.23
CA ALA A 35 -14.48 -11.93 0.14
C ALA A 35 -14.89 -10.78 -0.76
N GLU A 36 -16.19 -10.47 -0.87
CA GLU A 36 -16.67 -9.38 -1.71
C GLU A 36 -16.58 -8.01 -1.05
N ALA A 37 -16.23 -7.95 0.23
CA ALA A 37 -16.20 -6.69 0.94
C ALA A 37 -15.08 -5.81 0.39
N PRO A 38 -15.18 -4.48 0.57
CA PRO A 38 -14.06 -3.61 0.25
C PRO A 38 -12.80 -3.99 1.03
N ALA A 39 -11.65 -3.65 0.47
CA ALA A 39 -10.36 -4.02 1.03
C ALA A 39 -9.41 -2.83 1.01
N SER A 40 -8.22 -3.01 1.55
CA SER A 40 -7.18 -1.97 1.58
C SER A 40 -5.86 -2.57 1.13
N LEU A 41 -5.00 -1.70 0.61
CA LEU A 41 -3.60 -2.08 0.42
C LEU A 41 -2.93 -2.21 1.79
N PRO A 42 -1.89 -3.03 1.90
CA PRO A 42 -1.08 -3.00 3.12
C PRO A 42 -0.54 -1.60 3.33
N SER A 43 -0.85 -1.00 4.47
CA SER A 43 -0.47 0.38 4.73
C SER A 43 -0.45 0.64 6.23
N ASN A 44 0.50 1.48 6.65
CA ASN A 44 0.63 1.80 8.05
C ASN A 44 1.58 2.99 8.22
N PRO A 45 1.52 3.69 9.34
CA PRO A 45 2.54 4.68 9.64
C PRO A 45 3.91 4.01 9.77
N CYS A 46 4.93 4.72 9.31
CA CYS A 46 6.31 4.28 9.52
C CYS A 46 6.71 4.55 10.97
N ALA A 47 7.61 3.75 11.50
CA ALA A 47 8.14 3.99 12.83
C ALA A 47 9.01 5.24 12.82
N PRO A 48 9.14 5.94 13.96
CA PRO A 48 10.05 7.09 14.03
C PRO A 48 11.47 6.71 13.62
N GLY A 49 12.05 7.48 12.71
CA GLY A 49 13.38 7.22 12.21
C GLY A 49 13.49 6.12 11.19
N GLU A 50 12.41 5.43 10.87
CA GLU A 50 12.40 4.37 9.87
C GLU A 50 12.29 4.96 8.48
N ALA A 51 13.15 4.52 7.56
CA ALA A 51 13.01 4.93 6.16
C ALA A 51 11.70 4.36 5.60
N PRO A 52 10.94 5.15 4.83
CA PRO A 52 9.65 4.67 4.33
C PRO A 52 9.73 3.36 3.54
N ALA A 53 10.78 3.15 2.74
CA ALA A 53 10.92 1.89 2.00
C ALA A 53 11.11 0.70 2.94
N ASP A 54 11.86 0.89 4.03
CA ASP A 54 12.04 -0.17 5.02
C ASP A 54 10.73 -0.45 5.74
N GLY A 55 9.97 0.60 6.04
CA GLY A 55 8.64 0.45 6.62
C GLY A 55 7.71 -0.33 5.70
N ALA A 56 7.77 -0.05 4.40
CA ALA A 56 6.95 -0.78 3.42
C ALA A 56 7.27 -2.27 3.43
N ALA A 57 8.55 -2.64 3.40
CA ALA A 57 8.95 -4.04 3.42
C ALA A 57 8.54 -4.72 4.73
N ARG A 58 8.72 -4.02 5.85
CA ARG A 58 8.36 -4.55 7.17
C ARG A 58 6.87 -4.81 7.26
N MET A 59 6.04 -3.85 6.85
CA MET A 59 4.60 -4.03 6.98
C MET A 59 4.06 -5.09 6.02
N ALA A 60 4.67 -5.24 4.84
CA ALA A 60 4.30 -6.33 3.95
C ALA A 60 4.46 -7.66 4.65
N ARG A 61 5.62 -7.87 5.30
CA ARG A 61 5.86 -9.12 6.02
C ARG A 61 4.92 -9.30 7.20
N GLU A 62 4.76 -8.24 8.01
CA GLU A 62 3.94 -8.34 9.22
C GLU A 62 2.47 -8.53 8.90
N MET A 63 1.97 -7.85 7.89
CA MET A 63 0.54 -7.84 7.59
C MET A 63 0.12 -9.00 6.70
N THR A 64 1.01 -9.49 5.84
CA THR A 64 0.64 -10.49 4.84
C THR A 64 1.41 -11.81 4.93
N GLY A 65 2.54 -11.82 5.63
CA GLY A 65 3.42 -12.99 5.67
C GLY A 65 4.37 -13.10 4.50
N LEU A 66 4.29 -12.17 3.55
CA LEU A 66 5.10 -12.22 2.34
C LEU A 66 6.40 -11.45 2.50
N GLU A 67 7.49 -12.04 2.02
CA GLU A 67 8.75 -11.32 1.85
C GLU A 67 8.73 -10.65 0.50
N VAL A 68 9.13 -9.39 0.46
CA VAL A 68 9.07 -8.62 -0.77
C VAL A 68 10.36 -7.87 -1.02
N ALA A 69 10.62 -7.59 -2.28
CA ALA A 69 11.64 -6.63 -2.70
C ALA A 69 10.92 -5.35 -3.11
N ILE A 70 11.36 -4.23 -2.58
CA ILE A 70 10.79 -2.92 -2.96
C ILE A 70 11.37 -2.55 -4.32
N VAL A 71 10.49 -2.39 -5.31
CA VAL A 71 10.90 -2.00 -6.66
C VAL A 71 11.15 -0.50 -6.72
N GLY A 72 10.27 0.28 -6.12
CA GLY A 72 10.44 1.72 -6.08
C GLY A 72 9.21 2.45 -5.59
N GLU A 73 9.41 3.69 -5.28
CA GLU A 73 8.34 4.60 -4.91
C GLU A 73 7.79 5.23 -6.20
N PHE A 74 6.48 5.18 -6.39
CA PHE A 74 5.90 5.70 -7.64
C PHE A 74 4.96 6.88 -7.39
N VAL A 75 4.64 7.18 -6.14
CA VAL A 75 3.81 8.34 -5.81
C VAL A 75 4.09 8.78 -4.38
N THR A 76 4.09 10.09 -4.18
CA THR A 76 4.24 10.71 -2.85
C THR A 76 3.26 11.87 -2.78
N PHE A 77 2.53 11.99 -1.69
CA PHE A 77 1.60 13.09 -1.53
C PHE A 77 1.31 13.36 -0.06
N ILE A 78 0.72 14.50 0.20
CA ILE A 78 0.29 14.87 1.55
C ILE A 78 -1.18 14.51 1.70
N GLN A 79 -1.51 13.77 2.74
CA GLN A 79 -2.89 13.34 3.01
C GLN A 79 -3.30 13.87 4.38
N PRO A 80 -4.12 14.92 4.42
CA PRO A 80 -4.62 15.45 5.71
C PRO A 80 -5.79 14.62 6.20
N GLY A 81 -6.16 14.83 7.47
CA GLY A 81 -7.38 14.28 8.01
C GLY A 81 -7.32 12.80 8.37
N THR A 82 -6.13 12.24 8.55
CA THR A 82 -6.03 10.87 9.04
C THR A 82 -6.28 10.86 10.54
N PRO A 83 -6.59 9.69 11.12
CA PRO A 83 -6.84 9.63 12.58
C PRO A 83 -5.72 10.18 13.44
N THR A 84 -4.47 10.16 12.95
CA THR A 84 -3.32 10.62 13.73
C THR A 84 -2.71 11.90 13.17
N GLY A 85 -3.37 12.57 12.23
CA GLY A 85 -2.92 13.87 11.73
C GLY A 85 -2.75 13.91 10.22
N THR A 86 -1.76 14.65 9.76
CA THR A 86 -1.44 14.79 8.34
C THR A 86 -0.29 13.87 7.98
N MET A 87 -0.48 13.05 6.97
CA MET A 87 0.47 12.03 6.56
C MET A 87 1.20 12.44 5.28
N CYS A 88 2.51 12.25 5.28
CA CYS A 88 3.26 12.22 4.03
C CYS A 88 3.21 10.77 3.53
N ALA A 89 2.40 10.53 2.50
CA ALA A 89 2.12 9.18 2.02
C ALA A 89 3.09 8.80 0.92
N HIS A 90 3.68 7.61 1.06
CA HIS A 90 4.63 7.05 0.09
C HIS A 90 4.05 5.76 -0.47
N GLY A 91 3.77 5.75 -1.77
CA GLY A 91 3.26 4.56 -2.46
C GLY A 91 4.41 3.80 -3.09
N TYR A 92 4.56 2.54 -2.71
CA TYR A 92 5.65 1.68 -3.20
C TYR A 92 5.11 0.51 -4.00
N LEU A 93 5.84 0.17 -5.04
CA LEU A 93 5.65 -1.10 -5.75
C LEU A 93 6.62 -2.11 -5.16
N ALA A 94 6.11 -3.28 -4.85
CA ALA A 94 6.92 -4.37 -4.31
C ALA A 94 6.57 -5.68 -5.02
N ARG A 95 7.53 -6.59 -5.07
CA ARG A 95 7.33 -7.91 -5.65
C ARG A 95 7.68 -8.98 -4.66
N VAL A 96 6.88 -10.05 -4.64
CA VAL A 96 7.07 -11.17 -3.73
C VAL A 96 8.36 -11.89 -4.08
N THR A 97 9.20 -12.08 -3.06
CA THR A 97 10.44 -12.84 -3.19
C THR A 97 10.43 -14.12 -2.35
N GLY A 98 9.48 -14.25 -1.45
CA GLY A 98 9.43 -15.43 -0.56
C GLY A 98 8.30 -15.31 0.44
N GLY A 99 8.37 -16.11 1.48
CA GLY A 99 7.35 -16.14 2.50
C GLY A 99 6.11 -16.89 2.04
N SER A 100 5.08 -16.85 2.86
CA SER A 100 3.80 -17.48 2.56
C SER A 100 2.68 -16.52 2.95
N MET A 101 1.73 -16.30 2.03
CA MET A 101 0.63 -15.40 2.30
C MET A 101 -0.27 -15.99 3.39
N LEU A 102 -0.49 -15.20 4.44
CA LEU A 102 -1.36 -15.60 5.54
C LEU A 102 -2.81 -15.52 5.07
N ALA A 103 -3.63 -16.54 5.39
CA ALA A 103 -5.06 -16.44 5.12
C ALA A 103 -5.69 -15.38 6.03
N GLN A 104 -5.25 -15.34 7.29
CA GLN A 104 -5.70 -14.39 8.30
C GLN A 104 -4.48 -13.70 8.87
N GLY A 105 -4.23 -12.49 8.44
CA GLY A 105 -3.18 -11.69 9.02
C GLY A 105 -3.65 -10.93 10.26
N PRO A 106 -2.75 -10.22 10.94
CA PRO A 106 -3.12 -9.47 12.15
C PRO A 106 -4.12 -8.35 11.87
N GLU A 107 -4.20 -7.87 10.63
CA GLU A 107 -5.12 -6.80 10.27
C GLU A 107 -6.38 -7.31 9.58
N GLY A 108 -6.47 -8.61 9.28
CA GLY A 108 -7.63 -9.21 8.64
C GLY A 108 -7.24 -10.19 7.54
N PRO A 109 -8.24 -10.73 6.83
CA PRO A 109 -7.99 -11.68 5.75
C PRO A 109 -7.13 -11.07 4.64
N VAL A 110 -6.17 -11.84 4.15
CA VAL A 110 -5.24 -11.42 3.11
C VAL A 110 -5.57 -12.20 1.83
N ARG A 111 -5.78 -11.48 0.74
CA ARG A 111 -6.13 -12.10 -0.53
C ARG A 111 -5.45 -11.39 -1.68
N ALA A 112 -5.17 -12.13 -2.75
CA ALA A 112 -4.60 -11.57 -3.97
C ALA A 112 -5.65 -11.60 -5.08
N TYR A 113 -5.65 -10.55 -5.92
CA TYR A 113 -6.66 -10.37 -6.96
C TYR A 113 -6.01 -10.02 -8.28
N PRO A 114 -6.49 -10.59 -9.40
CA PRO A 114 -6.00 -10.18 -10.70
C PRO A 114 -6.40 -8.75 -11.02
N LEU A 115 -5.66 -8.10 -11.90
CA LEU A 115 -5.90 -6.70 -12.23
C LEU A 115 -7.30 -6.41 -12.75
N HIS A 116 -7.91 -7.39 -13.42
CA HIS A 116 -9.26 -7.20 -13.98
C HIS A 116 -10.37 -7.41 -12.95
N ALA A 117 -10.04 -7.76 -11.71
CA ALA A 117 -11.04 -8.07 -10.70
C ALA A 117 -10.60 -7.59 -9.32
N LEU A 118 -10.08 -6.37 -9.25
CA LEU A 118 -9.64 -5.80 -7.98
C LEU A 118 -10.84 -5.45 -7.10
N PRO A 119 -10.73 -5.62 -5.78
CA PRO A 119 -11.79 -5.23 -4.87
C PRO A 119 -11.90 -3.70 -4.78
N ALA A 120 -13.05 -3.21 -4.34
CA ALA A 120 -13.20 -1.80 -4.03
C ALA A 120 -12.35 -1.48 -2.80
N ILE A 121 -11.86 -0.24 -2.74
CA ILE A 121 -11.14 0.23 -1.57
C ILE A 121 -12.14 0.66 -0.50
N VAL A 122 -11.85 0.37 0.75
CA VAL A 122 -12.65 0.85 1.88
C VAL A 122 -12.79 2.37 1.74
N PRO A 123 -14.03 2.91 1.73
CA PRO A 123 -14.24 4.33 1.38
C PRO A 123 -13.47 5.33 2.22
N ILE A 124 -13.26 5.03 3.50
CA ILE A 124 -12.54 5.96 4.38
C ILE A 124 -11.04 5.98 4.11
N ARG A 125 -10.52 5.02 3.34
CA ARG A 125 -9.09 4.91 3.05
C ARG A 125 -8.74 5.70 1.79
N VAL A 126 -8.85 7.02 1.87
CA VAL A 126 -8.64 7.88 0.69
C VAL A 126 -7.22 7.77 0.14
N ALA A 127 -6.21 7.71 1.03
CA ALA A 127 -4.83 7.57 0.58
C ALA A 127 -4.62 6.27 -0.20
N ASN A 128 -5.27 5.18 0.23
CA ASN A 128 -5.23 3.91 -0.49
C ASN A 128 -5.75 4.06 -1.91
N GLN A 129 -6.87 4.78 -2.07
CA GLN A 129 -7.44 5.01 -3.39
C GLN A 129 -6.48 5.78 -4.29
N ARG A 130 -5.82 6.80 -3.73
CA ARG A 130 -4.87 7.60 -4.49
C ARG A 130 -3.68 6.77 -4.95
N VAL A 131 -3.15 5.92 -4.06
CA VAL A 131 -2.02 5.06 -4.41
C VAL A 131 -2.42 4.05 -5.47
N LEU A 132 -3.57 3.39 -5.30
CA LEU A 132 -4.01 2.40 -6.28
C LEU A 132 -4.25 3.04 -7.64
N SER A 133 -4.88 4.22 -7.68
CA SER A 133 -5.09 4.94 -8.93
C SER A 133 -3.77 5.26 -9.62
N ALA A 134 -2.79 5.75 -8.87
CA ALA A 134 -1.49 6.07 -9.43
C ALA A 134 -0.82 4.84 -10.01
N TYR A 135 -0.91 3.70 -9.29
CA TYR A 135 -0.35 2.44 -9.77
C TYR A 135 -1.01 2.01 -11.08
N LEU A 136 -2.34 2.07 -11.14
CA LEU A 136 -3.06 1.64 -12.33
C LEU A 136 -2.75 2.54 -13.53
N GLN A 137 -2.57 3.84 -13.31
CA GLN A 137 -2.15 4.73 -14.37
C GLN A 137 -0.76 4.37 -14.89
N THR A 138 0.15 4.01 -14.00
CA THR A 138 1.48 3.57 -14.39
C THR A 138 1.40 2.31 -15.24
N ARG A 139 0.56 1.37 -14.84
CA ARG A 139 0.38 0.11 -15.58
C ARG A 139 -0.24 0.29 -16.95
N SER A 140 -1.11 1.29 -17.11
CA SER A 140 -1.78 1.50 -18.38
C SER A 140 -0.94 2.30 -19.37
N ARG A 141 0.21 2.82 -18.97
CA ARG A 141 1.07 3.57 -19.90
C ARG A 141 1.68 2.67 -20.93
N PRO A 142 1.75 3.13 -22.19
CA PRO A 142 2.48 2.37 -23.19
C PRO A 142 3.93 2.22 -22.79
N ALA A 143 4.49 1.03 -23.04
CA ALA A 143 5.86 0.73 -22.65
C ALA A 143 6.87 1.62 -23.34
N SER A 144 6.53 2.10 -24.52
CA SER A 144 7.44 2.94 -25.32
C SER A 144 7.46 4.39 -24.86
N SER A 145 6.66 4.74 -23.92
CA SER A 145 6.56 6.14 -23.47
C SER A 145 7.69 6.51 -22.60
#